data_65640e03fc5b560e8c272fde71050006
#
_entry.id   65640e03fc5b560e8c272fde71050006
#
_cell.length_a   1.000
_cell.length_b   1.000
_cell.length_c   1.000
_cell.angle_alpha   90.00
_cell.angle_beta   90.00
_cell.angle_gamma   90.00
#
_symmetry.space_group_name_H-M   'P 1'
#
loop_
_entity.id
_entity.type
_entity.pdbx_description
1 polymer ?
#
loop_
_entity_poly.entity_id
_entity_poly.type
_entity_poly.pdbx_seq_one_letter_code
_entity_poly.pdbx_strand_id
1 'polypeptide(L)'
;MDLLALLMPISRDLRRVEEAAAARHGITMWQYAILSVVDRRSGLNQTEVATALAYSKNRIVADLDRLEQEQFLLRRPGLDRRANTLAVTSRGRRVMNAIRTEIHRHEDDLLAALPATTRRTFSTGLVRINGQLRATSRAAP
;
A
#
# COMPACT_ATOMS: atom_id res chain seq x y z
N MET A 1 -28.19 1.41 9.91
CA MET A 1 -27.30 1.80 8.78
C MET A 1 -26.28 0.71 8.57
N ASP A 2 -26.22 0.18 7.36
CA ASP A 2 -25.26 -0.86 7.02
C ASP A 2 -23.96 -0.23 6.50
N LEU A 3 -22.93 -0.23 7.35
CA LEU A 3 -21.62 0.34 7.03
C LEU A 3 -20.98 -0.32 5.80
N LEU A 4 -21.15 -1.63 5.64
CA LEU A 4 -20.58 -2.35 4.50
C LEU A 4 -21.20 -1.86 3.19
N ALA A 5 -22.52 -1.66 3.14
CA ALA A 5 -23.19 -1.14 1.96
C ALA A 5 -22.71 0.26 1.56
N LEU A 6 -22.34 1.09 2.52
CA LEU A 6 -21.79 2.42 2.27
C LEU A 6 -20.30 2.39 1.87
N LEU A 7 -19.51 1.51 2.47
CA LEU A 7 -18.07 1.43 2.23
C LEU A 7 -17.73 0.70 0.91
N MET A 8 -18.52 -0.28 0.50
CA MET A 8 -18.25 -1.09 -0.69
C MET A 8 -18.13 -0.28 -1.99
N PRO A 9 -19.05 0.66 -2.32
CA PRO A 9 -18.91 1.49 -3.52
C PRO A 9 -17.64 2.36 -3.49
N ILE A 10 -17.34 2.96 -2.34
CA ILE A 10 -16.15 3.80 -2.14
C ILE A 10 -14.88 2.96 -2.32
N SER A 11 -14.81 1.82 -1.64
CA SER A 11 -13.66 0.90 -1.74
C SER A 11 -13.44 0.40 -3.17
N ARG A 12 -14.52 0.11 -3.90
CA ARG A 12 -14.44 -0.32 -5.29
C ARG A 12 -13.89 0.77 -6.19
N ASP A 13 -14.36 2.00 -6.01
CA ASP A 13 -13.90 3.14 -6.82
C ASP A 13 -12.44 3.47 -6.55
N LEU A 14 -12.02 3.56 -5.29
CA LEU A 14 -10.64 3.79 -4.90
C LEU A 14 -9.71 2.71 -5.47
N ARG A 15 -10.09 1.45 -5.34
CA ARG A 15 -9.32 0.32 -5.90
C ARG A 15 -9.18 0.41 -7.41
N ARG A 16 -10.25 0.73 -8.13
CA ARG A 16 -10.23 0.91 -9.59
C ARG A 16 -9.23 1.99 -10.01
N VAL A 17 -9.20 3.10 -9.30
CA VAL A 17 -8.27 4.21 -9.58
C VAL A 17 -6.83 3.82 -9.26
N GLU A 18 -6.60 3.13 -8.15
CA GLU A 18 -5.28 2.65 -7.75
C GLU A 18 -4.73 1.63 -8.76
N GLU A 19 -5.55 0.68 -9.22
CA GLU A 19 -5.19 -0.29 -10.26
C GLU A 19 -4.85 0.41 -11.58
N ALA A 20 -5.66 1.39 -12.01
CA ALA A 20 -5.43 2.13 -13.24
C ALA A 20 -4.16 3.00 -13.16
N ALA A 21 -3.93 3.67 -12.04
CA ALA A 21 -2.74 4.48 -11.82
C ALA A 21 -1.46 3.60 -11.85
N ALA A 22 -1.46 2.48 -11.15
CA ALA A 22 -0.35 1.53 -11.17
C ALA A 22 -0.07 0.99 -12.58
N ALA A 23 -1.12 0.60 -13.31
CA ALA A 23 -1.02 0.06 -14.67
C ALA A 23 -0.38 1.06 -15.65
N ARG A 24 -0.67 2.37 -15.54
CA ARG A 24 -0.03 3.41 -16.35
C ARG A 24 1.48 3.48 -16.17
N HIS A 25 2.00 3.02 -15.05
CA HIS A 25 3.42 2.94 -14.73
C HIS A 25 4.01 1.52 -14.87
N GLY A 26 3.25 0.58 -15.47
CA GLY A 26 3.72 -0.78 -15.78
C GLY A 26 3.79 -1.71 -14.58
N ILE A 27 3.12 -1.38 -13.47
CA ILE A 27 3.05 -2.24 -12.29
C ILE A 27 1.61 -2.50 -11.85
N THR A 28 1.44 -3.46 -10.97
CA THR A 28 0.13 -3.78 -10.37
C THR A 28 -0.11 -2.97 -9.10
N MET A 29 -1.36 -2.89 -8.66
CA MET A 29 -1.73 -2.32 -7.36
C MET A 29 -0.97 -3.00 -6.20
N TRP A 30 -0.79 -4.32 -6.24
CA TRP A 30 -0.03 -5.04 -5.22
C TRP A 30 1.45 -4.67 -5.22
N GLN A 31 2.06 -4.51 -6.39
CA GLN A 31 3.44 -4.05 -6.53
C GLN A 31 3.60 -2.62 -6.00
N TYR A 32 2.65 -1.73 -6.27
CA TYR A 32 2.63 -0.40 -5.66
C TYR A 32 2.50 -0.47 -4.13
N ALA A 33 1.64 -1.34 -3.59
CA ALA A 33 1.50 -1.54 -2.15
C ALA A 33 2.79 -2.06 -1.51
N ILE A 34 3.50 -2.99 -2.17
CA ILE A 34 4.81 -3.49 -1.74
C ILE A 34 5.82 -2.34 -1.65
N LEU A 35 5.97 -1.54 -2.72
CA LEU A 35 6.87 -0.38 -2.72
C LEU A 35 6.55 0.58 -1.58
N SER A 36 5.26 0.86 -1.35
CA SER A 36 4.80 1.77 -0.32
C SER A 36 5.12 1.29 1.11
N VAL A 37 5.01 0.00 1.37
CA VAL A 37 5.36 -0.60 2.68
C VAL A 37 6.87 -0.58 2.90
N VAL A 38 7.65 -0.97 1.90
CA VAL A 38 9.12 -0.99 1.97
C VAL A 38 9.70 0.43 2.13
N ASP A 39 9.11 1.43 1.46
CA ASP A 39 9.57 2.82 1.58
C ASP A 39 9.30 3.42 2.97
N ARG A 40 8.16 3.08 3.58
CA ARG A 40 7.78 3.57 4.91
C ARG A 40 8.52 2.91 6.07
N ARG A 41 8.97 1.67 5.88
CA ARG A 41 9.61 0.86 6.92
C ARG A 41 10.88 0.23 6.35
N SER A 42 12.02 0.82 6.66
CA SER A 42 13.32 0.29 6.24
C SER A 42 13.64 -1.07 6.88
N GLY A 43 14.39 -1.89 6.17
CA GLY A 43 14.93 -3.13 6.70
C GLY A 43 13.96 -4.31 6.77
N LEU A 44 12.77 -4.21 6.15
CA LEU A 44 11.84 -5.34 6.08
C LEU A 44 12.35 -6.42 5.12
N ASN A 45 12.16 -7.68 5.49
CA ASN A 45 12.30 -8.82 4.59
C ASN A 45 10.97 -9.14 3.89
N GLN A 46 11.01 -10.05 2.89
CA GLN A 46 9.82 -10.40 2.11
C GLN A 46 8.67 -10.99 2.95
N THR A 47 8.97 -11.76 4.00
CA THR A 47 7.96 -12.34 4.90
C THR A 47 7.25 -11.25 5.70
N GLU A 48 7.99 -10.28 6.20
CA GLU A 48 7.45 -9.14 6.95
C GLU A 48 6.57 -8.26 6.07
N VAL A 49 6.94 -8.03 4.80
CA VAL A 49 6.13 -7.29 3.84
C VAL A 49 4.85 -8.05 3.50
N ALA A 50 4.93 -9.36 3.25
CA ALA A 50 3.74 -10.19 3.00
C ALA A 50 2.76 -10.16 4.18
N THR A 51 3.28 -10.25 5.41
CA THR A 51 2.48 -10.15 6.63
C THR A 51 1.83 -8.77 6.77
N ALA A 52 2.58 -7.69 6.53
CA ALA A 52 2.06 -6.31 6.62
C ALA A 52 0.93 -6.04 5.63
N LEU A 53 0.95 -6.68 4.46
CA LEU A 53 -0.05 -6.52 3.40
C LEU A 53 -1.16 -7.58 3.46
N ALA A 54 -1.09 -8.55 4.37
CA ALA A 54 -1.93 -9.74 4.36
C ALA A 54 -1.94 -10.41 2.97
N TYR A 55 -0.78 -10.47 2.32
CA TYR A 55 -0.60 -10.93 0.95
C TYR A 55 0.00 -12.34 0.91
N SER A 56 -0.31 -13.10 -0.14
CA SER A 56 0.17 -14.46 -0.32
C SER A 56 1.71 -14.52 -0.37
N LYS A 57 2.31 -15.36 0.48
CA LYS A 57 3.76 -15.60 0.50
C LYS A 57 4.30 -16.16 -0.83
N ASN A 58 3.46 -16.89 -1.58
CA ASN A 58 3.86 -17.42 -2.88
C ASN A 58 3.83 -16.36 -3.98
N ARG A 59 2.84 -15.46 -3.95
CA ARG A 59 2.72 -14.38 -4.94
C ARG A 59 3.73 -13.27 -4.74
N ILE A 60 4.09 -12.96 -3.50
CA ILE A 60 5.01 -11.86 -3.21
C ILE A 60 6.39 -12.09 -3.84
N VAL A 61 6.84 -13.33 -3.95
CA VAL A 61 8.14 -13.65 -4.57
C VAL A 61 8.17 -13.19 -6.02
N ALA A 62 7.15 -13.54 -6.80
CA ALA A 62 7.05 -13.13 -8.21
C ALA A 62 6.94 -11.60 -8.38
N ASP A 63 6.18 -10.93 -7.50
CA ASP A 63 6.06 -9.47 -7.50
C ASP A 63 7.38 -8.79 -7.15
N LEU A 64 8.11 -9.29 -6.16
CA LEU A 64 9.44 -8.78 -5.79
C LEU A 64 10.45 -8.99 -6.92
N ASP A 65 10.46 -10.16 -7.57
CA ASP A 65 11.33 -10.45 -8.70
C ASP A 65 11.05 -9.50 -9.88
N ARG A 66 9.79 -9.22 -10.16
CA ARG A 66 9.39 -8.25 -11.18
C ARG A 66 9.84 -6.83 -10.84
N LEU A 67 9.63 -6.39 -9.62
CA LEU A 67 10.06 -5.06 -9.17
C LEU A 67 11.59 -4.91 -9.18
N GLU A 68 12.33 -5.98 -8.90
CA GLU A 68 13.79 -5.98 -8.96
C GLU A 68 14.28 -5.94 -10.41
N GLN A 69 13.66 -6.70 -11.33
CA GLN A 69 13.95 -6.66 -12.77
C GLN A 69 13.75 -5.25 -13.36
N GLU A 70 12.69 -4.55 -12.94
CA GLU A 70 12.41 -3.18 -13.34
C GLU A 70 13.28 -2.14 -12.61
N GLN A 71 14.16 -2.58 -11.73
CA GLN A 71 15.02 -1.72 -10.91
C GLN A 71 14.25 -0.74 -10.01
N PHE A 72 13.05 -1.11 -9.57
CA PHE A 72 12.25 -0.31 -8.63
C PHE A 72 12.56 -0.65 -7.18
N LEU A 73 13.05 -1.86 -6.95
CA LEU A 73 13.37 -2.40 -5.65
C LEU A 73 14.69 -3.19 -5.73
N LEU A 74 15.39 -3.29 -4.64
CA LEU A 74 16.58 -4.14 -4.53
C LEU A 74 16.59 -4.91 -3.21
N ARG A 75 17.19 -6.09 -3.24
CA ARG A 75 17.49 -6.89 -2.06
C ARG A 75 18.88 -6.53 -1.55
N ARG A 76 18.99 -6.27 -0.26
CA ARG A 76 20.27 -6.02 0.43
C ARG A 76 20.53 -7.13 1.42
N PRO A 77 21.81 -7.54 1.63
CA PRO A 77 22.13 -8.46 2.71
C PRO A 77 21.64 -7.90 4.04
N GLY A 78 20.90 -8.72 4.80
CA GLY A 78 20.50 -8.39 6.17
C GLY A 78 21.65 -8.59 7.16
N LEU A 79 21.40 -8.24 8.44
CA LEU A 79 22.33 -8.49 9.55
C LEU A 79 22.56 -10.01 9.76
N ASP A 80 21.56 -10.82 9.47
CA ASP A 80 21.67 -12.27 9.37
C ASP A 80 21.80 -12.65 7.89
N ARG A 81 22.82 -13.47 7.54
CA ARG A 81 23.08 -13.94 6.16
C ARG A 81 21.89 -14.64 5.48
N ARG A 82 20.86 -15.00 6.23
CA ARG A 82 19.66 -15.72 5.77
C ARG A 82 18.50 -14.81 5.40
N ALA A 83 18.52 -13.53 5.75
CA ALA A 83 17.41 -12.61 5.54
C ALA A 83 17.86 -11.39 4.74
N ASN A 84 17.59 -11.39 3.44
CA ASN A 84 17.72 -10.18 2.64
C ASN A 84 16.66 -9.16 3.05
N THR A 85 17.08 -7.94 3.24
CA THR A 85 16.17 -6.80 3.41
C THR A 85 15.85 -6.15 2.08
N LEU A 86 14.71 -5.50 2.02
CA LEU A 86 14.21 -4.85 0.82
C LEU A 86 14.42 -3.33 0.92
N ALA A 87 14.76 -2.71 -0.19
CA ALA A 87 14.91 -1.26 -0.28
C ALA A 87 14.35 -0.76 -1.62
N VAL A 88 13.62 0.36 -1.58
CA VAL A 88 13.13 1.03 -2.79
C VAL A 88 14.26 1.85 -3.40
N THR A 89 14.46 1.74 -4.70
CA THR A 89 15.45 2.54 -5.44
C THR A 89 14.93 3.96 -5.67
N SER A 90 15.81 4.88 -6.09
CA SER A 90 15.39 6.20 -6.51
C SER A 90 14.40 6.15 -7.69
N ARG A 91 14.59 5.21 -8.62
CA ARG A 91 13.67 4.96 -9.73
C ARG A 91 12.31 4.46 -9.23
N GLY A 92 12.30 3.48 -8.32
CA GLY A 92 11.07 2.98 -7.71
C GLY A 92 10.32 4.05 -6.93
N ARG A 93 11.04 4.91 -6.21
CA ARG A 93 10.43 6.02 -5.46
C ARG A 93 9.77 7.04 -6.38
N ARG A 94 10.38 7.36 -7.54
CA ARG A 94 9.75 8.25 -8.54
C ARG A 94 8.45 7.66 -9.07
N VAL A 95 8.43 6.39 -9.44
CA VAL A 95 7.22 5.70 -9.92
C VAL A 95 6.16 5.66 -8.84
N MET A 96 6.51 5.24 -7.64
CA MET A 96 5.60 5.19 -6.50
C MET A 96 4.98 6.56 -6.19
N ASN A 97 5.77 7.64 -6.22
CA ASN A 97 5.27 8.98 -5.95
C ASN A 97 4.37 9.50 -7.08
N ALA A 98 4.65 9.16 -8.34
CA ALA A 98 3.77 9.50 -9.46
C ALA A 98 2.40 8.83 -9.31
N ILE A 99 2.37 7.54 -9.00
CA ILE A 99 1.13 6.79 -8.72
C ILE A 99 0.39 7.39 -7.53
N ARG A 100 1.10 7.67 -6.44
CA ARG A 100 0.52 8.29 -5.22
C ARG A 100 -0.14 9.64 -5.52
N THR A 101 0.48 10.46 -6.34
CA THR A 101 -0.08 11.76 -6.73
C THR A 101 -1.41 11.62 -7.48
N GLU A 102 -1.52 10.64 -8.38
CA GLU A 102 -2.77 10.36 -9.09
C GLU A 102 -3.87 9.87 -8.14
N ILE A 103 -3.52 8.96 -7.23
CA ILE A 103 -4.45 8.43 -6.22
C ILE A 103 -4.96 9.56 -5.32
N HIS A 104 -4.06 10.37 -4.76
CA HIS A 104 -4.43 11.45 -3.85
C HIS A 104 -5.31 12.50 -4.53
N ARG A 105 -5.07 12.81 -5.81
CA ARG A 105 -5.94 13.73 -6.57
C ARG A 105 -7.36 13.19 -6.62
N HIS A 106 -7.54 11.92 -6.93
CA HIS A 106 -8.87 11.30 -6.95
C HIS A 106 -9.51 11.26 -5.56
N GLU A 107 -8.75 10.95 -4.52
CA GLU A 107 -9.21 10.99 -3.13
C GLU A 107 -9.69 12.39 -2.74
N ASP A 108 -8.94 13.42 -3.11
CA ASP A 108 -9.30 14.83 -2.85
C ASP A 108 -10.60 15.20 -3.57
N ASP A 109 -10.76 14.80 -4.84
CA ASP A 109 -11.97 15.01 -5.62
C ASP A 109 -13.18 14.30 -4.98
N LEU A 110 -13.02 13.05 -4.56
CA LEU A 110 -14.05 12.27 -3.87
C LEU A 110 -14.45 12.94 -2.55
N LEU A 111 -13.47 13.38 -1.78
CA LEU A 111 -13.69 14.02 -0.48
C LEU A 111 -14.20 15.46 -0.63
N ALA A 112 -14.13 16.07 -1.82
CA ALA A 112 -14.68 17.39 -2.08
C ALA A 112 -16.20 17.49 -1.87
N ALA A 113 -16.90 16.34 -1.88
CA ALA A 113 -18.31 16.26 -1.49
C ALA A 113 -18.56 16.65 -0.01
N LEU A 114 -17.52 16.66 0.83
CA LEU A 114 -17.62 16.97 2.25
C LEU A 114 -17.06 18.38 2.54
N PRO A 115 -17.67 19.13 3.49
CA PRO A 115 -17.06 20.36 4.04
C PRO A 115 -15.66 20.07 4.61
N ALA A 116 -14.76 21.07 4.58
CA ALA A 116 -13.36 20.90 4.99
C ALA A 116 -13.18 20.36 6.43
N THR A 117 -14.03 20.82 7.36
CA THR A 117 -14.04 20.34 8.75
C THR A 117 -14.42 18.85 8.84
N THR A 118 -15.43 18.45 8.06
CA THR A 118 -15.93 17.07 8.00
C THR A 118 -14.88 16.14 7.40
N ARG A 119 -14.16 16.56 6.35
CA ARG A 119 -13.07 15.76 5.75
C ARG A 119 -12.01 15.39 6.78
N ARG A 120 -11.57 16.35 7.57
CA ARG A 120 -10.55 16.14 8.62
C ARG A 120 -11.03 15.15 9.67
N THR A 121 -12.26 15.32 10.16
CA THR A 121 -12.86 14.43 11.15
C THR A 121 -13.04 13.01 10.59
N PHE A 122 -13.50 12.90 9.35
CA PHE A 122 -13.66 11.62 8.64
C PHE A 122 -12.33 10.88 8.51
N SER A 123 -11.28 11.54 7.99
CA SER A 123 -9.95 10.95 7.84
C SER A 123 -9.36 10.50 9.18
N THR A 124 -9.49 11.32 10.23
CA THR A 124 -9.06 10.97 11.60
C THR A 124 -9.83 9.77 12.13
N GLY A 125 -11.14 9.71 11.88
CA GLY A 125 -12.00 8.59 12.27
C GLY A 125 -11.55 7.28 11.61
N LEU A 126 -11.29 7.30 10.30
CA LEU A 126 -10.79 6.14 9.55
C LEU A 126 -9.44 5.63 10.08
N VAL A 127 -8.51 6.54 10.40
CA VAL A 127 -7.21 6.17 10.98
C VAL A 127 -7.40 5.45 12.32
N ARG A 128 -8.29 5.95 13.17
CA ARG A 128 -8.60 5.32 14.48
C ARG A 128 -9.20 3.92 14.31
N ILE A 129 -10.20 3.78 13.43
CA ILE A 129 -10.86 2.49 13.16
C ILE A 129 -9.84 1.48 12.63
N ASN A 130 -9.01 1.87 11.67
CA ASN A 130 -7.97 1.00 11.14
C ASN A 130 -6.92 0.61 12.20
N GLY A 131 -6.55 1.52 13.09
CA GLY A 131 -5.67 1.24 14.21
C GLY A 131 -6.24 0.19 15.15
N GLN A 132 -7.53 0.28 15.47
CA GLN A 132 -8.23 -0.69 16.32
C GLN A 132 -8.31 -2.07 15.67
N LEU A 133 -8.65 -2.15 14.37
CA LEU A 133 -8.70 -3.42 13.64
C LEU A 133 -7.35 -4.14 13.64
N ARG A 134 -6.25 -3.41 13.45
CA ARG A 134 -4.90 -3.99 13.51
C ARG A 134 -4.52 -4.51 14.89
N ALA A 135 -4.92 -3.80 15.95
CA ALA A 135 -4.69 -4.24 17.33
C ALA A 135 -5.45 -5.53 17.65
N THR A 136 -6.71 -5.62 17.24
CA THR A 136 -7.55 -6.81 17.44
C THR A 136 -7.02 -8.01 16.65
N SER A 137 -6.58 -7.80 15.41
CA SER A 137 -6.01 -8.87 14.57
C SER A 137 -4.68 -9.43 15.11
N ARG A 138 -3.93 -8.63 15.89
CA ARG A 138 -2.70 -9.10 16.55
C ARG A 138 -2.96 -9.83 17.87
N ALA A 139 -4.10 -9.61 18.48
CA ALA A 139 -4.49 -10.23 19.75
C ALA A 139 -5.28 -11.54 19.58
N ALA A 140 -5.68 -11.88 18.36
CA ALA A 140 -6.32 -13.15 18.06
C ALA A 140 -5.27 -14.27 18.06
N PRO A 141 -5.50 -15.39 18.78
CA PRO A 141 -4.57 -16.52 18.92
C PRO A 141 -4.34 -17.26 17.61
#